data_97700bb6562ade5558ccd19dc55f0ec9
#
_entry.id   97700bb6562ade5558ccd19dc55f0ec9
#
_cell.length_a   1.000
_cell.length_b   1.000
_cell.length_c   1.000
_cell.angle_alpha   90.00
_cell.angle_beta   90.00
_cell.angle_gamma   90.00
#
_symmetry.space_group_name_H-M   'P 1'
#
loop_
_entity.id
_entity.type
_entity.pdbx_description
1 polymer ?
#
loop_
_entity_poly.entity_id
_entity_poly.type
_entity_poly.pdbx_seq_one_letter_code
_entity_poly.pdbx_strand_id
1 'polypeptide(L)'
;NTGEILGMSSRPNFNPNKYQDYSVETINRNMAIWASYEPGSTFKILTLSAAVNEGKVDLVKDTFFDGGSVNVDGARIKCWKHGGHGSQTFLEVVQNSCNPGFVELGNRLGKEKLFDYIYKFGYGKKTGIDLNGESTGILFNLSKVGPVELATTAFGQGVSVTALHLTV
;
A
#
# COMPACT_ATOMS: atom_id res chain seq x y z
N ASN A 1 -12.77 11.15 8.79
CA ASN A 1 -12.40 10.87 10.21
C ASN A 1 -13.25 9.79 10.88
N THR A 2 -14.36 9.37 10.26
CA THR A 2 -15.32 8.41 10.83
C THR A 2 -15.37 7.09 10.07
N GLY A 3 -14.77 7.03 8.87
CA GLY A 3 -14.91 5.90 7.94
C GLY A 3 -16.24 5.87 7.21
N GLU A 4 -17.10 6.89 7.40
CA GLU A 4 -18.38 6.98 6.68
C GLU A 4 -18.18 7.29 5.22
N ILE A 5 -18.85 6.53 4.35
CA ILE A 5 -18.80 6.73 2.90
C ILE A 5 -19.86 7.76 2.52
N LEU A 6 -19.42 8.99 2.25
CA LEU A 6 -20.30 10.10 1.86
C LEU A 6 -20.65 10.08 0.38
N GLY A 7 -19.91 9.36 -0.43
CA GLY A 7 -20.18 9.21 -1.86
C GLY A 7 -19.30 8.16 -2.49
N MET A 8 -19.85 7.43 -3.46
CA MET A 8 -19.15 6.40 -4.24
C MET A 8 -19.60 6.46 -5.68
N SER A 9 -18.65 6.42 -6.60
CA SER A 9 -18.95 6.39 -8.04
C SER A 9 -18.05 5.39 -8.75
N SER A 10 -18.64 4.57 -9.62
CA SER A 10 -17.92 3.61 -10.45
C SER A 10 -18.01 3.98 -11.92
N ARG A 11 -16.95 3.71 -12.68
CA ARG A 11 -16.89 3.84 -14.13
C ARG A 11 -16.26 2.59 -14.74
N PRO A 12 -16.69 2.11 -15.92
CA PRO A 12 -17.88 2.60 -16.66
C PRO A 12 -19.17 2.40 -15.85
N ASN A 13 -20.16 3.26 -16.06
CA ASN A 13 -21.50 3.10 -15.49
C ASN A 13 -22.47 2.61 -16.56
N PHE A 14 -23.71 2.30 -16.17
CA PHE A 14 -24.78 1.89 -17.09
C PHE A 14 -26.08 2.61 -16.75
N ASN A 15 -26.98 2.65 -17.72
CA ASN A 15 -28.35 3.11 -17.51
C ASN A 15 -29.21 1.93 -17.02
N PRO A 16 -29.75 1.93 -15.79
CA PRO A 16 -30.56 0.83 -15.27
C PRO A 16 -31.80 0.50 -16.13
N ASN A 17 -32.35 1.49 -16.84
CA ASN A 17 -33.50 1.26 -17.72
C ASN A 17 -33.13 0.58 -19.04
N LYS A 18 -31.82 0.47 -19.33
CA LYS A 18 -31.28 -0.14 -20.55
C LYS A 18 -30.12 -1.08 -20.22
N TYR A 19 -30.16 -1.76 -19.09
CA TYR A 19 -29.05 -2.59 -18.59
C TYR A 19 -28.64 -3.68 -19.58
N GLN A 20 -29.59 -4.16 -20.40
CA GLN A 20 -29.35 -5.20 -21.44
C GLN A 20 -28.34 -4.76 -22.52
N ASP A 21 -28.13 -3.44 -22.69
CA ASP A 21 -27.20 -2.88 -23.67
C ASP A 21 -25.73 -2.89 -23.17
N TYR A 22 -25.50 -3.32 -21.94
CA TYR A 22 -24.19 -3.26 -21.30
C TYR A 22 -23.64 -4.65 -20.97
N SER A 23 -22.32 -4.76 -20.86
CA SER A 23 -21.69 -6.03 -20.50
C SER A 23 -22.01 -6.42 -19.05
N VAL A 24 -21.99 -7.72 -18.78
CA VAL A 24 -22.19 -8.27 -17.42
C VAL A 24 -21.18 -7.68 -16.42
N GLU A 25 -19.95 -7.44 -16.86
CA GLU A 25 -18.91 -6.82 -16.05
C GLU A 25 -19.28 -5.39 -15.65
N THR A 26 -19.77 -4.59 -16.58
CA THR A 26 -20.17 -3.20 -16.32
C THR A 26 -21.33 -3.12 -15.33
N ILE A 27 -22.28 -4.08 -15.43
CA ILE A 27 -23.47 -4.10 -14.57
C ILE A 27 -23.10 -4.54 -13.14
N ASN A 28 -22.24 -5.58 -13.02
CA ASN A 28 -22.04 -6.28 -11.75
C ASN A 28 -20.78 -5.85 -10.99
N ARG A 29 -19.90 -5.03 -11.57
CA ARG A 29 -18.63 -4.63 -10.92
C ARG A 29 -18.66 -3.18 -10.48
N ASN A 30 -18.76 -2.97 -9.18
CA ASN A 30 -18.45 -1.67 -8.58
C ASN A 30 -16.95 -1.57 -8.40
N MET A 31 -16.28 -0.79 -9.25
CA MET A 31 -14.81 -0.70 -9.30
C MET A 31 -14.20 -0.23 -7.99
N ALA A 32 -14.90 0.58 -7.20
CA ALA A 32 -14.39 1.08 -5.92
C ALA A 32 -14.16 -0.01 -4.88
N ILE A 33 -14.94 -1.10 -4.95
CA ILE A 33 -14.87 -2.22 -4.00
C ILE A 33 -14.38 -3.53 -4.63
N TRP A 34 -14.47 -3.63 -5.97
CA TRP A 34 -14.11 -4.85 -6.70
C TRP A 34 -12.69 -4.83 -7.24
N ALA A 35 -12.26 -3.71 -7.85
CA ALA A 35 -10.95 -3.61 -8.47
C ALA A 35 -9.84 -3.49 -7.43
N SER A 36 -8.92 -4.44 -7.45
CA SER A 36 -7.71 -4.40 -6.64
C SER A 36 -6.53 -3.92 -7.47
N TYR A 37 -5.70 -3.05 -6.90
CA TYR A 37 -4.50 -2.51 -7.53
C TYR A 37 -3.39 -2.33 -6.50
N GLU A 38 -2.15 -2.23 -6.95
CA GLU A 38 -1.03 -1.94 -6.08
C GLU A 38 -1.12 -0.48 -5.59
N PRO A 39 -1.24 -0.25 -4.27
CA PRO A 39 -1.44 1.11 -3.72
C PRO A 39 -0.23 2.02 -3.90
N GLY A 40 0.96 1.43 -4.08
CA GLY A 40 2.19 2.18 -4.21
C GLY A 40 2.43 3.10 -3.02
N SER A 41 2.93 4.33 -3.28
CA SER A 41 3.36 5.26 -2.23
C SER A 41 2.27 5.70 -1.26
N THR A 42 0.99 5.50 -1.55
CA THR A 42 -0.09 5.76 -0.57
C THR A 42 -0.04 4.78 0.60
N PHE A 43 0.47 3.58 0.38
CA PHE A 43 0.65 2.56 1.42
C PHE A 43 1.78 2.88 2.40
N LYS A 44 2.71 3.76 2.05
CA LYS A 44 3.85 4.15 2.88
C LYS A 44 3.46 4.72 4.23
N ILE A 45 2.26 5.31 4.33
CA ILE A 45 1.74 5.83 5.60
C ILE A 45 1.58 4.71 6.64
N LEU A 46 1.20 3.51 6.21
CA LEU A 46 1.08 2.34 7.08
C LEU A 46 2.46 1.92 7.62
N THR A 47 3.45 1.75 6.72
CA THR A 47 4.82 1.38 7.10
C THR A 47 5.44 2.42 8.04
N LEU A 48 5.21 3.71 7.74
CA LEU A 48 5.67 4.81 8.59
C LEU A 48 5.02 4.76 9.97
N SER A 49 3.69 4.62 10.02
CA SER A 49 2.94 4.53 11.28
C SER A 49 3.43 3.37 12.15
N ALA A 50 3.66 2.21 11.54
CA ALA A 50 4.21 1.05 12.22
C ALA A 50 5.62 1.34 12.77
N ALA A 51 6.51 1.89 11.94
CA ALA A 51 7.90 2.16 12.34
C ALA A 51 7.99 3.18 13.48
N VAL A 52 7.18 4.23 13.44
CA VAL A 52 7.12 5.25 14.51
C VAL A 52 6.53 4.65 15.79
N ASN A 53 5.41 3.93 15.69
CA ASN A 53 4.74 3.35 16.85
C ASN A 53 5.59 2.28 17.57
N GLU A 54 6.38 1.52 16.81
CA GLU A 54 7.31 0.52 17.35
C GLU A 54 8.67 1.13 17.79
N GLY A 55 8.83 2.44 17.73
CA GLY A 55 10.08 3.13 18.10
C GLY A 55 11.28 2.73 17.23
N LYS A 56 11.04 2.33 15.98
CA LYS A 56 12.07 1.88 15.03
C LYS A 56 12.75 3.02 14.28
N VAL A 57 12.24 4.24 14.42
CA VAL A 57 12.77 5.42 13.73
C VAL A 57 12.46 6.69 14.53
N ASP A 58 13.46 7.56 14.63
CA ASP A 58 13.30 8.97 14.98
C ASP A 58 13.35 9.77 13.66
N LEU A 59 12.24 10.41 13.30
CA LEU A 59 12.11 11.09 12.01
C LEU A 59 13.08 12.25 11.83
N VAL A 60 13.54 12.86 12.91
CA VAL A 60 14.40 14.06 12.90
C VAL A 60 15.87 13.71 13.10
N LYS A 61 16.15 12.73 13.97
CA LYS A 61 17.54 12.40 14.36
C LYS A 61 18.15 11.32 13.47
N ASP A 62 17.35 10.32 13.07
CA ASP A 62 17.86 9.25 12.22
C ASP A 62 18.06 9.76 10.80
N THR A 63 19.14 9.31 10.18
CA THR A 63 19.49 9.66 8.80
C THR A 63 19.58 8.43 7.92
N PHE A 64 19.36 8.62 6.63
CA PHE A 64 19.45 7.60 5.59
C PHE A 64 20.15 8.17 4.37
N PHE A 65 21.04 7.40 3.75
CA PHE A 65 21.70 7.77 2.49
C PHE A 65 21.05 7.03 1.32
N ASP A 66 20.43 7.78 0.41
CA ASP A 66 19.87 7.26 -0.83
C ASP A 66 20.83 7.48 -1.99
N GLY A 67 21.52 6.42 -2.43
CA GLY A 67 22.39 6.39 -3.61
C GLY A 67 21.65 6.12 -4.93
N GLY A 68 20.31 6.23 -4.95
CA GLY A 68 19.47 6.02 -6.14
C GLY A 68 18.95 4.58 -6.30
N SER A 69 19.44 3.64 -5.51
CA SER A 69 18.90 2.27 -5.45
C SER A 69 19.43 1.51 -4.24
N VAL A 70 18.72 0.46 -3.87
CA VAL A 70 19.16 -0.53 -2.88
C VAL A 70 19.06 -1.92 -3.49
N ASN A 71 20.00 -2.80 -3.15
CA ASN A 71 19.94 -4.21 -3.54
C ASN A 71 19.41 -5.04 -2.38
N VAL A 72 18.37 -5.81 -2.63
CA VAL A 72 17.73 -6.70 -1.66
C VAL A 72 17.69 -8.08 -2.27
N ASP A 73 18.50 -9.00 -1.74
CA ASP A 73 18.55 -10.41 -2.20
C ASP A 73 18.65 -10.55 -3.73
N GLY A 74 19.56 -9.77 -4.35
CA GLY A 74 19.78 -9.75 -5.79
C GLY A 74 18.80 -8.87 -6.59
N ALA A 75 17.70 -8.44 -6.02
CA ALA A 75 16.75 -7.53 -6.66
C ALA A 75 17.17 -6.07 -6.45
N ARG A 76 17.28 -5.31 -7.53
CA ARG A 76 17.61 -3.88 -7.48
C ARG A 76 16.35 -3.03 -7.41
N ILE A 77 16.09 -2.45 -6.27
CA ILE A 77 14.97 -1.51 -6.04
C ILE A 77 15.47 -0.08 -6.24
N LYS A 78 14.89 0.62 -7.21
CA LYS A 78 15.33 1.97 -7.60
C LYS A 78 14.55 3.05 -6.84
N CYS A 79 15.24 4.13 -6.52
CA CYS A 79 14.59 5.41 -6.20
C CYS A 79 13.96 5.99 -7.49
N TRP A 80 12.86 6.73 -7.35
CA TRP A 80 12.28 7.45 -8.49
C TRP A 80 13.18 8.60 -8.96
N LYS A 81 13.98 9.18 -8.03
CA LYS A 81 14.95 10.22 -8.36
C LYS A 81 16.23 9.59 -8.90
N HIS A 82 16.59 9.94 -10.12
CA HIS A 82 17.84 9.50 -10.71
C HIS A 82 19.03 9.98 -9.87
N GLY A 83 19.96 9.09 -9.53
CA GLY A 83 21.08 9.38 -8.65
C GLY A 83 20.76 9.43 -7.15
N GLY A 84 19.49 9.30 -6.77
CA GLY A 84 19.06 9.30 -5.37
C GLY A 84 18.95 10.69 -4.76
N HIS A 85 18.58 10.72 -3.48
CA HIS A 85 18.40 11.96 -2.71
C HIS A 85 19.64 12.35 -1.90
N GLY A 86 20.64 11.46 -1.81
CA GLY A 86 21.79 11.66 -0.94
C GLY A 86 21.44 11.42 0.54
N SER A 87 22.16 12.13 1.41
CA SER A 87 21.90 12.08 2.86
C SER A 87 20.66 12.87 3.20
N GLN A 88 19.74 12.27 3.95
CA GLN A 88 18.46 12.84 4.35
C GLN A 88 18.03 12.30 5.71
N THR A 89 17.28 13.07 6.48
CA THR A 89 16.55 12.59 7.65
C THR A 89 15.41 11.68 7.25
N PHE A 90 14.87 10.87 8.17
CA PHE A 90 13.67 10.08 7.82
C PHE A 90 12.43 10.93 7.58
N LEU A 91 12.35 12.14 8.12
CA LEU A 91 11.32 13.10 7.74
C LEU A 91 11.42 13.45 6.24
N GLU A 92 12.64 13.70 5.75
CA GLU A 92 12.88 13.96 4.32
C GLU A 92 12.67 12.71 3.46
N VAL A 93 12.95 11.50 3.98
CA VAL A 93 12.58 10.23 3.31
C VAL A 93 11.08 10.17 3.04
N VAL A 94 10.27 10.59 4.01
CA VAL A 94 8.80 10.66 3.86
C VAL A 94 8.40 11.73 2.86
N GLN A 95 8.90 12.94 3.01
CA GLN A 95 8.60 14.08 2.12
C GLN A 95 8.96 13.79 0.66
N ASN A 96 10.11 13.13 0.45
CA ASN A 96 10.60 12.75 -0.86
C ASN A 96 9.97 11.45 -1.39
N SER A 97 9.16 10.77 -0.60
CA SER A 97 8.61 9.45 -0.94
C SER A 97 9.70 8.46 -1.43
N CYS A 98 10.84 8.43 -0.74
CA CYS A 98 12.04 7.68 -1.14
C CYS A 98 11.83 6.18 -0.96
N ASN A 99 11.76 5.39 -2.05
CA ASN A 99 11.57 3.94 -1.97
C ASN A 99 12.68 3.23 -1.18
N PRO A 100 14.00 3.47 -1.43
CA PRO A 100 15.05 2.86 -0.63
C PRO A 100 14.93 3.14 0.87
N GLY A 101 14.52 4.35 1.27
CA GLY A 101 14.29 4.68 2.68
C GLY A 101 13.14 3.90 3.30
N PHE A 102 12.07 3.64 2.53
CA PHE A 102 10.97 2.79 3.00
C PHE A 102 11.32 1.30 3.03
N VAL A 103 12.21 0.83 2.16
CA VAL A 103 12.81 -0.52 2.28
C VAL A 103 13.55 -0.65 3.62
N GLU A 104 14.32 0.37 4.00
CA GLU A 104 15.02 0.39 5.30
C GLU A 104 14.02 0.35 6.47
N LEU A 105 12.93 1.11 6.42
CA LEU A 105 11.87 1.03 7.45
C LEU A 105 11.23 -0.35 7.55
N GLY A 106 10.95 -0.97 6.40
CA GLY A 106 10.46 -2.35 6.35
C GLY A 106 11.41 -3.34 6.98
N ASN A 107 12.72 -3.20 6.71
CA ASN A 107 13.76 -4.05 7.31
C ASN A 107 13.87 -3.86 8.82
N ARG A 108 13.78 -2.62 9.32
CA ARG A 108 13.78 -2.32 10.77
C ARG A 108 12.57 -2.89 11.49
N LEU A 109 11.40 -2.93 10.84
CA LEU A 109 10.18 -3.54 11.38
C LEU A 109 10.26 -5.07 11.38
N GLY A 110 10.77 -5.65 10.30
CA GLY A 110 10.66 -7.07 10.01
C GLY A 110 9.25 -7.46 9.53
N LYS A 111 9.17 -8.61 8.89
CA LYS A 111 7.94 -9.07 8.23
C LYS A 111 6.77 -9.28 9.20
N GLU A 112 7.05 -9.85 10.37
CA GLU A 112 6.02 -10.15 11.36
C GLU A 112 5.31 -8.87 11.82
N LYS A 113 6.08 -7.82 12.13
CA LYS A 113 5.53 -6.55 12.58
C LYS A 113 4.82 -5.80 11.46
N LEU A 114 5.44 -5.71 10.29
CA LEU A 114 4.82 -5.03 9.15
C LEU A 114 3.45 -5.66 8.81
N PHE A 115 3.38 -6.99 8.74
CA PHE A 115 2.14 -7.69 8.43
C PHE A 115 1.10 -7.63 9.56
N ASP A 116 1.53 -7.61 10.83
CA ASP A 116 0.64 -7.36 11.97
C ASP A 116 -0.08 -6.00 11.82
N TYR A 117 0.65 -4.96 11.44
CA TYR A 117 0.04 -3.66 11.16
C TYR A 117 -0.86 -3.67 9.92
N ILE A 118 -0.45 -4.34 8.83
CA ILE A 118 -1.29 -4.50 7.63
C ILE A 118 -2.65 -5.10 8.02
N TYR A 119 -2.66 -6.16 8.83
CA TYR A 119 -3.90 -6.78 9.29
C TYR A 119 -4.69 -5.91 10.29
N LYS A 120 -4.02 -5.16 11.16
CA LYS A 120 -4.66 -4.21 12.09
C LYS A 120 -5.33 -3.05 11.37
N PHE A 121 -4.77 -2.59 10.26
CA PHE A 121 -5.39 -1.61 9.37
C PHE A 121 -6.52 -2.19 8.51
N GLY A 122 -6.87 -3.47 8.67
CA GLY A 122 -8.00 -4.10 8.00
C GLY A 122 -7.72 -4.65 6.61
N TYR A 123 -6.49 -4.55 6.10
CA TYR A 123 -6.16 -5.11 4.78
C TYR A 123 -6.24 -6.64 4.78
N GLY A 124 -6.57 -7.21 3.62
CA GLY A 124 -6.76 -8.65 3.45
C GLY A 124 -8.09 -9.18 3.97
N LYS A 125 -9.00 -8.30 4.42
CA LYS A 125 -10.36 -8.62 4.86
C LYS A 125 -11.36 -7.76 4.09
N LYS A 126 -12.63 -8.18 4.08
CA LYS A 126 -13.72 -7.31 3.66
C LYS A 126 -13.94 -6.22 4.70
N THR A 127 -14.26 -5.01 4.25
CA THR A 127 -14.59 -3.89 5.14
C THR A 127 -15.93 -4.07 5.82
N GLY A 128 -16.80 -4.91 5.24
CA GLY A 128 -18.18 -5.14 5.71
C GLY A 128 -19.18 -4.15 5.12
N ILE A 129 -18.80 -3.44 4.04
CA ILE A 129 -19.75 -2.59 3.32
C ILE A 129 -20.94 -3.43 2.83
N ASP A 130 -22.15 -2.89 2.98
CA ASP A 130 -23.38 -3.54 2.54
C ASP A 130 -23.57 -3.45 1.01
N LEU A 131 -22.58 -3.97 0.29
CA LEU A 131 -22.59 -4.07 -1.17
C LEU A 131 -21.99 -5.42 -1.61
N ASN A 132 -22.55 -6.00 -2.65
CA ASN A 132 -22.07 -7.24 -3.22
C ASN A 132 -20.78 -7.03 -4.06
N GLY A 133 -19.93 -8.06 -4.08
CA GLY A 133 -18.74 -8.07 -4.95
C GLY A 133 -17.51 -7.40 -4.36
N GLU A 134 -17.48 -7.17 -3.04
CA GLU A 134 -16.29 -6.65 -2.36
C GLU A 134 -15.13 -7.63 -2.42
N SER A 135 -13.96 -7.14 -2.90
CA SER A 135 -12.69 -7.86 -2.91
C SER A 135 -11.93 -7.62 -1.60
N THR A 136 -11.22 -8.63 -1.12
CA THR A 136 -10.31 -8.52 0.03
C THR A 136 -8.94 -7.96 -0.32
N GLY A 137 -8.67 -7.74 -1.62
CA GLY A 137 -7.31 -7.49 -2.09
C GLY A 137 -6.48 -8.78 -2.12
N ILE A 138 -5.18 -8.61 -2.37
CA ILE A 138 -4.21 -9.71 -2.40
C ILE A 138 -3.02 -9.33 -1.53
N LEU A 139 -2.71 -10.16 -0.54
CA LEU A 139 -1.55 -10.04 0.31
C LEU A 139 -0.68 -11.30 0.18
N PHE A 140 0.62 -11.14 0.37
CA PHE A 140 1.50 -12.31 0.49
C PHE A 140 1.13 -13.15 1.71
N ASN A 141 1.24 -14.46 1.58
CA ASN A 141 1.23 -15.33 2.75
C ASN A 141 2.52 -15.08 3.55
N LEU A 142 2.38 -14.75 4.84
CA LEU A 142 3.51 -14.40 5.71
C LEU A 142 4.64 -15.43 5.71
N SER A 143 4.31 -16.72 5.61
CA SER A 143 5.30 -17.80 5.55
C SER A 143 6.16 -17.77 4.28
N LYS A 144 5.70 -17.10 3.22
CA LYS A 144 6.38 -16.96 1.93
C LYS A 144 7.03 -15.60 1.74
N VAL A 145 6.92 -14.70 2.72
CA VAL A 145 7.55 -13.39 2.68
C VAL A 145 9.05 -13.54 2.90
N GLY A 146 9.81 -13.35 1.85
CA GLY A 146 11.26 -13.21 1.87
C GLY A 146 11.69 -11.74 1.93
N PRO A 147 13.01 -11.46 1.79
CA PRO A 147 13.53 -10.10 1.84
C PRO A 147 12.96 -9.17 0.76
N VAL A 148 12.77 -9.68 -0.46
CA VAL A 148 12.24 -8.89 -1.59
C VAL A 148 10.77 -8.54 -1.38
N GLU A 149 9.95 -9.51 -0.97
CA GLU A 149 8.54 -9.30 -0.68
C GLU A 149 8.35 -8.31 0.48
N LEU A 150 9.16 -8.41 1.53
CA LEU A 150 9.17 -7.43 2.63
C LEU A 150 9.50 -6.03 2.13
N ALA A 151 10.56 -5.91 1.34
CA ALA A 151 11.01 -4.64 0.79
C ALA A 151 9.97 -3.97 -0.10
N THR A 152 9.34 -4.75 -1.02
CA THR A 152 8.31 -4.23 -1.94
C THR A 152 7.02 -3.87 -1.20
N THR A 153 6.60 -4.69 -0.24
CA THR A 153 5.43 -4.41 0.61
C THR A 153 5.60 -3.11 1.38
N ALA A 154 6.80 -2.80 1.87
CA ALA A 154 7.06 -1.59 2.65
C ALA A 154 6.75 -0.28 1.91
N PHE A 155 6.74 -0.29 0.58
CA PHE A 155 6.35 0.88 -0.23
C PHE A 155 5.13 0.62 -1.14
N GLY A 156 4.35 -0.43 -0.84
CA GLY A 156 3.05 -0.68 -1.44
C GLY A 156 3.08 -1.35 -2.81
N GLN A 157 4.11 -2.15 -3.10
CA GLN A 157 4.18 -3.01 -4.27
C GLN A 157 4.16 -4.49 -3.88
N GLY A 158 3.71 -5.36 -4.79
CA GLY A 158 3.54 -6.79 -4.53
C GLY A 158 2.32 -7.12 -3.65
N VAL A 159 1.57 -6.12 -3.22
CA VAL A 159 0.27 -6.26 -2.55
C VAL A 159 -0.78 -5.50 -3.34
N SER A 160 -2.02 -5.93 -3.31
CA SER A 160 -3.10 -5.18 -3.94
C SER A 160 -4.28 -4.99 -3.01
N VAL A 161 -4.91 -3.83 -3.13
CA VAL A 161 -6.00 -3.36 -2.27
C VAL A 161 -7.05 -2.67 -3.13
N THR A 162 -8.27 -2.54 -2.63
CA THR A 162 -9.30 -1.76 -3.31
C THR A 162 -9.21 -0.28 -2.93
N ALA A 163 -9.86 0.59 -3.71
CA ALA A 163 -9.97 2.01 -3.36
C ALA A 163 -10.65 2.21 -2.00
N LEU A 164 -11.64 1.36 -1.67
CA LEU A 164 -12.31 1.40 -0.37
C LEU A 164 -11.33 1.14 0.77
N HIS A 165 -10.45 0.12 0.68
CA HIS A 165 -9.46 -0.17 1.71
C HIS A 165 -8.51 1.00 2.02
N LEU A 166 -8.28 1.90 1.06
CA LEU A 166 -7.40 3.06 1.27
C LEU A 166 -8.12 4.26 1.90
N THR A 167 -9.45 4.22 2.00
CA THR A 167 -10.27 5.38 2.43
C THR A 167 -10.99 5.20 3.76
N VAL A 168 -11.09 3.97 4.24
CA VAL A 168 -11.77 3.62 5.49
C VAL A 168 -10.82 3.26 6.62
#